data_90f3a50d6bf60cc16ffa5595474cd670
#
_entry.id   90f3a50d6bf60cc16ffa5595474cd670
#
_cell.length_a   1.000
_cell.length_b   1.000
_cell.length_c   1.000
_cell.angle_alpha   90.00
_cell.angle_beta   90.00
_cell.angle_gamma   90.00
#
_symmetry.space_group_name_H-M   'P 1'
#
loop_
_entity.id
_entity.type
_entity.pdbx_description
1 polymer ?
#
loop_
_entity_poly.entity_id
_entity_poly.type
_entity_poly.pdbx_seq_one_letter_code
_entity_poly.pdbx_strand_id
1 'polypeptide(L)'
;MSAKEIRFSTDARDRLLRGVELLNNAVKVTLGPKGRNVVIDKAYGAPRITKDGVSVAKEIELEDKFENMGAQMVREVASKTNDLAGDGTTTATVLAASIFREGAKLVAAGMNPMDLRRGIDLGVTAVVKEIKARAMKVKSSGEIAQVGTIAANGDAAIGEMIAKAMDKVGNEGVITVEEARTAETELDVVEGMQFDRGYLSPYFVTNAEKMRVELEDPYILVHEKKLGSLQAMLPILEAVVQTGKPLLLISEDVEGEALATLVVNKLRGGLKVAAVKAPGFGDRRKAMLEDIAVLTAGQMISEDLGIKLDNVTLDMLGHAKRVLIDKESTTIIDGSGEKAAIQARIQQIKAQIEDTTSDYDKEKLQERLAKLAGGVAVIRVGGATETEVKEKKDRIDDALNATRAAVEEGIVPGGGVALLRAKSALTGLTGENADVTAGISIVLRALEAPIRQIADNAGFEGSIVVGKLAGSNDHNQGFDAQTETYVDMIEAGIVDPAKVVRTALQDAGSIAALLITAEVMIADIPARDSASAGGNGGMGGMGY
;
A
#
# COMPACT_ATOMS: atom_id res chain seq x y z
N MET A 1 32.95 -16.16 -4.08
CA MET A 1 32.44 -14.77 -4.01
C MET A 1 32.80 -14.09 -5.31
N SER A 2 31.87 -13.41 -5.98
CA SER A 2 32.16 -12.60 -7.16
C SER A 2 33.02 -11.40 -6.78
N ALA A 3 33.88 -10.94 -7.71
CA ALA A 3 34.63 -9.72 -7.51
C ALA A 3 33.68 -8.52 -7.38
N LYS A 4 34.06 -7.51 -6.63
CA LYS A 4 33.27 -6.30 -6.41
C LYS A 4 33.87 -5.11 -7.14
N GLU A 5 33.03 -4.31 -7.75
CA GLU A 5 33.38 -2.98 -8.25
C GLU A 5 33.03 -1.96 -7.18
N ILE A 6 33.91 -1.02 -6.92
CA ILE A 6 33.74 0.00 -5.87
C ILE A 6 33.86 1.38 -6.50
N ARG A 7 32.93 2.26 -6.18
CA ARG A 7 32.90 3.68 -6.60
C ARG A 7 32.89 4.57 -5.36
N PHE A 8 33.54 5.71 -5.46
CA PHE A 8 33.77 6.61 -4.32
C PHE A 8 33.34 8.03 -4.64
N SER A 9 33.03 8.78 -3.61
CA SER A 9 32.89 10.25 -3.61
C SER A 9 31.97 10.77 -4.71
N THR A 10 32.45 11.66 -5.56
CA THR A 10 31.63 12.34 -6.58
C THR A 10 31.11 11.36 -7.62
N ASP A 11 31.92 10.40 -8.13
CA ASP A 11 31.47 9.41 -9.12
C ASP A 11 30.31 8.55 -8.56
N ALA A 12 30.38 8.16 -7.30
CA ALA A 12 29.31 7.42 -6.64
C ALA A 12 28.01 8.27 -6.55
N ARG A 13 28.10 9.52 -6.11
CA ARG A 13 26.95 10.42 -5.98
C ARG A 13 26.33 10.78 -7.34
N ASP A 14 27.11 11.03 -8.35
CA ASP A 14 26.62 11.37 -9.69
C ASP A 14 25.84 10.21 -10.33
N ARG A 15 26.31 8.96 -10.12
CA ARG A 15 25.58 7.77 -10.58
C ARG A 15 24.28 7.56 -9.83
N LEU A 16 24.31 7.69 -8.48
CA LEU A 16 23.09 7.66 -7.68
C LEU A 16 22.07 8.70 -8.16
N LEU A 17 22.53 9.94 -8.38
CA LEU A 17 21.65 11.03 -8.82
C LEU A 17 21.05 10.75 -10.20
N ARG A 18 21.83 10.22 -11.14
CA ARG A 18 21.31 9.83 -12.46
C ARG A 18 20.22 8.78 -12.36
N GLY A 19 20.43 7.74 -11.54
CA GLY A 19 19.42 6.70 -11.32
C GLY A 19 18.15 7.26 -10.70
N VAL A 20 18.26 8.12 -9.69
CA VAL A 20 17.13 8.83 -9.07
C VAL A 20 16.38 9.68 -10.11
N GLU A 21 17.09 10.43 -10.95
CA GLU A 21 16.47 11.29 -11.95
C GLU A 21 15.79 10.51 -13.07
N LEU A 22 16.36 9.40 -13.53
CA LEU A 22 15.74 8.53 -14.53
C LEU A 22 14.41 7.98 -14.03
N LEU A 23 14.36 7.45 -12.81
CA LEU A 23 13.12 6.98 -12.20
C LEU A 23 12.13 8.13 -12.00
N ASN A 24 12.58 9.24 -11.40
CA ASN A 24 11.71 10.40 -11.17
C ASN A 24 11.12 10.94 -12.48
N ASN A 25 11.90 11.01 -13.56
CA ASN A 25 11.41 11.50 -14.86
C ASN A 25 10.33 10.60 -15.46
N ALA A 26 10.41 9.29 -15.25
CA ALA A 26 9.38 8.34 -15.69
C ALA A 26 8.09 8.45 -14.83
N VAL A 27 8.23 8.67 -13.51
CA VAL A 27 7.10 8.70 -12.58
C VAL A 27 6.40 10.08 -12.58
N LYS A 28 7.14 11.19 -12.53
CA LYS A 28 6.58 12.55 -12.35
C LYS A 28 5.58 13.00 -13.42
N VAL A 29 5.64 12.39 -14.63
CA VAL A 29 4.71 12.72 -15.73
C VAL A 29 3.27 12.32 -15.44
N THR A 30 3.04 11.47 -14.44
CA THR A 30 1.72 11.02 -14.04
C THR A 30 1.04 11.98 -13.05
N LEU A 31 1.79 12.94 -12.46
CA LEU A 31 1.32 13.79 -11.37
C LEU A 31 0.29 14.82 -11.81
N GLY A 32 -0.80 14.91 -11.04
CA GLY A 32 -1.84 15.93 -11.19
C GLY A 32 -2.90 15.60 -12.24
N PRO A 33 -3.92 16.48 -12.39
CA PRO A 33 -5.09 16.21 -13.23
C PRO A 33 -4.75 16.09 -14.72
N LYS A 34 -3.73 16.83 -15.20
CA LYS A 34 -3.22 16.72 -16.57
C LYS A 34 -2.00 15.81 -16.70
N GLY A 35 -1.73 14.99 -15.66
CA GLY A 35 -0.73 13.92 -15.72
C GLY A 35 -1.08 12.90 -16.80
N ARG A 36 -0.06 12.29 -17.39
CA ARG A 36 -0.15 11.36 -18.53
C ARG A 36 0.11 9.93 -18.12
N ASN A 37 -0.42 9.00 -18.89
CA ASN A 37 -0.20 7.57 -18.70
C ASN A 37 1.24 7.18 -19.10
N VAL A 38 1.76 6.18 -18.42
CA VAL A 38 2.98 5.47 -18.79
C VAL A 38 2.58 4.12 -19.37
N VAL A 39 3.22 3.72 -20.46
CA VAL A 39 3.05 2.41 -21.09
C VAL A 39 4.20 1.52 -20.68
N ILE A 40 3.88 0.35 -20.13
CA ILE A 40 4.85 -0.61 -19.61
C ILE A 40 4.77 -1.88 -20.44
N ASP A 41 5.89 -2.35 -20.95
CA ASP A 41 5.98 -3.63 -21.65
C ASP A 41 5.79 -4.80 -20.67
N LYS A 42 5.19 -5.87 -21.15
CA LYS A 42 4.99 -7.10 -20.38
C LYS A 42 5.57 -8.27 -21.16
N ALA A 43 6.26 -9.17 -20.47
CA ALA A 43 6.82 -10.39 -21.07
C ALA A 43 5.75 -11.27 -21.74
N TYR A 44 4.52 -11.20 -21.27
CA TYR A 44 3.35 -11.90 -21.82
C TYR A 44 2.11 -11.01 -21.75
N GLY A 45 1.30 -11.00 -22.80
CA GLY A 45 0.06 -10.23 -22.88
C GLY A 45 0.23 -8.84 -23.51
N ALA A 46 -0.78 -7.99 -23.35
CA ALA A 46 -0.76 -6.61 -23.83
C ALA A 46 0.05 -5.72 -22.88
N PRO A 47 0.70 -4.63 -23.40
CA PRO A 47 1.32 -3.62 -22.56
C PRO A 47 0.35 -3.06 -21.51
N ARG A 48 0.84 -2.84 -20.29
CA ARG A 48 0.06 -2.18 -19.22
C ARG A 48 0.11 -0.67 -19.42
N ILE A 49 -1.04 -0.03 -19.26
CA ILE A 49 -1.16 1.44 -19.25
C ILE A 49 -1.57 1.83 -17.82
N THR A 50 -0.81 2.75 -17.21
CA THR A 50 -1.10 3.17 -15.83
C THR A 50 -0.67 4.62 -15.57
N LYS A 51 -1.32 5.27 -14.59
CA LYS A 51 -0.89 6.53 -13.98
C LYS A 51 -0.34 6.32 -12.57
N ASP A 52 -0.48 5.11 -12.01
CA ASP A 52 0.01 4.82 -10.66
C ASP A 52 1.53 4.88 -10.58
N GLY A 53 2.03 5.78 -9.73
CA GLY A 53 3.46 6.05 -9.59
C GLY A 53 4.24 4.86 -9.05
N VAL A 54 3.69 4.07 -8.13
CA VAL A 54 4.39 2.91 -7.57
C VAL A 54 4.49 1.78 -8.60
N SER A 55 3.46 1.57 -9.43
CA SER A 55 3.49 0.60 -10.52
C SER A 55 4.58 0.96 -11.54
N VAL A 56 4.69 2.24 -11.92
CA VAL A 56 5.76 2.72 -12.81
C VAL A 56 7.13 2.53 -12.16
N ALA A 57 7.29 2.93 -10.89
CA ALA A 57 8.57 2.84 -10.20
C ALA A 57 9.08 1.39 -10.05
N LYS A 58 8.18 0.42 -9.85
CA LYS A 58 8.51 -1.01 -9.70
C LYS A 58 9.07 -1.64 -10.99
N GLU A 59 8.68 -1.15 -12.15
CA GLU A 59 9.12 -1.69 -13.45
C GLU A 59 10.44 -1.11 -13.94
N ILE A 60 10.96 -0.07 -13.27
CA ILE A 60 12.22 0.57 -13.67
C ILE A 60 13.40 -0.20 -13.11
N GLU A 61 14.17 -0.80 -14.01
CA GLU A 61 15.45 -1.44 -13.75
C GLU A 61 16.47 -0.93 -14.76
N LEU A 62 17.62 -0.46 -14.26
CA LEU A 62 18.64 0.17 -15.09
C LEU A 62 19.81 -0.79 -15.31
N GLU A 63 20.42 -0.74 -16.50
CA GLU A 63 21.54 -1.61 -16.87
C GLU A 63 22.79 -1.31 -16.03
N ASP A 64 23.10 -0.02 -15.79
CA ASP A 64 24.19 0.37 -14.88
C ASP A 64 23.79 0.10 -13.44
N LYS A 65 24.52 -0.81 -12.77
CA LYS A 65 24.23 -1.26 -11.41
C LYS A 65 24.26 -0.14 -10.39
N PHE A 66 25.12 0.86 -10.57
CA PHE A 66 25.24 1.98 -9.64
C PHE A 66 24.10 2.99 -9.83
N GLU A 67 23.73 3.27 -11.08
CA GLU A 67 22.53 4.08 -11.37
C GLU A 67 21.27 3.35 -10.87
N ASN A 68 21.22 2.02 -11.07
CA ASN A 68 20.11 1.20 -10.60
C ASN A 68 19.95 1.24 -9.08
N MET A 69 21.04 1.30 -8.28
CA MET A 69 20.95 1.50 -6.83
C MET A 69 20.21 2.79 -6.48
N GLY A 70 20.48 3.90 -7.18
CA GLY A 70 19.77 5.16 -7.01
C GLY A 70 18.27 5.05 -7.32
N ALA A 71 17.93 4.41 -8.44
CA ALA A 71 16.55 4.14 -8.81
C ALA A 71 15.85 3.25 -7.79
N GLN A 72 16.50 2.17 -7.32
CA GLN A 72 15.94 1.27 -6.31
C GLN A 72 15.64 1.96 -4.98
N MET A 73 16.49 2.89 -4.53
CA MET A 73 16.26 3.63 -3.29
C MET A 73 15.01 4.53 -3.39
N VAL A 74 14.76 5.16 -4.53
CA VAL A 74 13.54 5.97 -4.73
C VAL A 74 12.32 5.07 -4.98
N ARG A 75 12.49 3.91 -5.61
CA ARG A 75 11.44 2.89 -5.69
C ARG A 75 10.98 2.46 -4.29
N GLU A 76 11.91 2.33 -3.33
CA GLU A 76 11.58 2.02 -1.94
C GLU A 76 10.74 3.13 -1.30
N VAL A 77 11.02 4.42 -1.58
CA VAL A 77 10.18 5.55 -1.14
C VAL A 77 8.74 5.37 -1.64
N ALA A 78 8.55 5.15 -2.94
CA ALA A 78 7.22 4.97 -3.52
C ALA A 78 6.49 3.75 -2.91
N SER A 79 7.18 2.62 -2.75
CA SER A 79 6.60 1.40 -2.17
C SER A 79 6.19 1.62 -0.72
N LYS A 80 7.04 2.23 0.10
CA LYS A 80 6.75 2.48 1.52
C LYS A 80 5.61 3.47 1.71
N THR A 81 5.55 4.53 0.90
CA THR A 81 4.44 5.48 0.91
C THR A 81 3.13 4.79 0.55
N ASN A 82 3.15 3.90 -0.45
CA ASN A 82 2.01 3.08 -0.81
C ASN A 82 1.55 2.17 0.34
N ASP A 83 2.49 1.49 1.02
CA ASP A 83 2.17 0.59 2.13
C ASP A 83 1.55 1.33 3.33
N LEU A 84 1.95 2.58 3.59
CA LEU A 84 1.50 3.35 4.75
C LEU A 84 0.23 4.20 4.49
N ALA A 85 0.10 4.72 3.28
CA ALA A 85 -0.96 5.68 2.94
C ALA A 85 -1.81 5.26 1.74
N GLY A 86 -1.36 4.29 0.95
CA GLY A 86 -2.06 3.75 -0.21
C GLY A 86 -2.15 4.70 -1.42
N ASP A 87 -1.60 5.91 -1.29
CA ASP A 87 -1.58 6.97 -2.31
C ASP A 87 -0.36 7.89 -2.09
N GLY A 88 -0.15 8.88 -2.98
CA GLY A 88 0.92 9.89 -2.86
C GLY A 88 2.30 9.43 -3.31
N THR A 89 2.41 8.28 -3.97
CA THR A 89 3.66 7.66 -4.41
C THR A 89 4.45 8.53 -5.38
N THR A 90 3.77 9.18 -6.32
CA THR A 90 4.37 10.13 -7.27
C THR A 90 4.88 11.38 -6.55
N THR A 91 4.12 11.93 -5.61
CA THR A 91 4.54 13.09 -4.79
C THR A 91 5.77 12.76 -3.97
N ALA A 92 5.83 11.58 -3.34
CA ALA A 92 6.97 11.12 -2.57
C ALA A 92 8.23 10.97 -3.45
N THR A 93 8.09 10.43 -4.66
CA THR A 93 9.17 10.30 -5.64
C THR A 93 9.73 11.67 -6.04
N VAL A 94 8.86 12.64 -6.35
CA VAL A 94 9.25 14.00 -6.73
C VAL A 94 9.96 14.72 -5.58
N LEU A 95 9.46 14.58 -4.36
CA LEU A 95 10.09 15.14 -3.16
C LEU A 95 11.47 14.52 -2.91
N ALA A 96 11.60 13.20 -2.96
CA ALA A 96 12.87 12.49 -2.75
C ALA A 96 13.94 12.92 -3.76
N ALA A 97 13.58 12.98 -5.04
CA ALA A 97 14.47 13.44 -6.09
C ALA A 97 14.89 14.90 -5.88
N SER A 98 13.96 15.77 -5.47
CA SER A 98 14.26 17.18 -5.22
C SER A 98 15.19 17.36 -4.01
N ILE A 99 14.91 16.68 -2.88
CA ILE A 99 15.74 16.72 -1.67
C ILE A 99 17.15 16.19 -1.98
N PHE A 100 17.26 15.07 -2.67
CA PHE A 100 18.57 14.49 -2.99
C PHE A 100 19.36 15.37 -3.97
N ARG A 101 18.73 15.94 -5.01
CA ARG A 101 19.37 16.86 -5.96
C ARG A 101 19.92 18.11 -5.26
N GLU A 102 19.14 18.75 -4.40
CA GLU A 102 19.60 19.94 -3.67
C GLU A 102 20.69 19.59 -2.66
N GLY A 103 20.56 18.45 -1.96
CA GLY A 103 21.59 17.97 -1.04
C GLY A 103 22.90 17.63 -1.72
N ALA A 104 22.88 16.93 -2.85
CA ALA A 104 24.09 16.57 -3.61
C ALA A 104 24.87 17.83 -4.06
N LYS A 105 24.21 18.91 -4.42
CA LYS A 105 24.84 20.21 -4.74
C LYS A 105 25.62 20.77 -3.54
N LEU A 106 25.04 20.72 -2.34
CA LEU A 106 25.65 21.26 -1.13
C LEU A 106 26.82 20.39 -0.65
N VAL A 107 26.72 19.06 -0.78
CA VAL A 107 27.85 18.15 -0.50
C VAL A 107 28.99 18.41 -1.48
N ALA A 108 28.70 18.61 -2.78
CA ALA A 108 29.71 18.97 -3.77
C ALA A 108 30.35 20.35 -3.48
N ALA A 109 29.61 21.26 -2.83
CA ALA A 109 30.14 22.54 -2.33
C ALA A 109 30.96 22.43 -1.03
N GLY A 110 31.15 21.23 -0.47
CA GLY A 110 31.99 20.97 0.69
C GLY A 110 31.26 20.99 2.05
N MET A 111 29.92 21.04 2.08
CA MET A 111 29.16 20.95 3.32
C MET A 111 29.17 19.54 3.88
N ASN A 112 29.08 19.42 5.21
CA ASN A 112 29.07 18.14 5.90
C ASN A 112 27.76 17.38 5.66
N PRO A 113 27.77 16.19 4.99
CA PRO A 113 26.53 15.46 4.67
C PRO A 113 25.76 15.01 5.92
N MET A 114 26.43 14.74 7.05
CA MET A 114 25.76 14.32 8.28
C MET A 114 24.99 15.47 8.93
N ASP A 115 25.53 16.70 8.84
CA ASP A 115 24.84 17.89 9.34
C ASP A 115 23.71 18.31 8.41
N LEU A 116 23.89 18.19 7.09
CA LEU A 116 22.79 18.37 6.12
C LEU A 116 21.64 17.41 6.44
N ARG A 117 21.93 16.13 6.72
CA ARG A 117 20.93 15.13 7.12
C ARG A 117 20.17 15.58 8.37
N ARG A 118 20.87 16.01 9.44
CA ARG A 118 20.22 16.53 10.66
C ARG A 118 19.28 17.71 10.36
N GLY A 119 19.71 18.60 9.46
CA GLY A 119 18.89 19.73 9.02
C GLY A 119 17.65 19.29 8.23
N ILE A 120 17.76 18.29 7.37
CA ILE A 120 16.62 17.69 6.66
C ILE A 120 15.64 17.10 7.66
N ASP A 121 16.10 16.30 8.63
CA ASP A 121 15.26 15.67 9.65
C ASP A 121 14.50 16.72 10.48
N LEU A 122 15.17 17.81 10.88
CA LEU A 122 14.54 18.94 11.57
C LEU A 122 13.48 19.61 10.72
N GLY A 123 13.80 19.90 9.45
CA GLY A 123 12.87 20.54 8.51
C GLY A 123 11.64 19.69 8.24
N VAL A 124 11.80 18.40 7.96
CA VAL A 124 10.70 17.45 7.75
C VAL A 124 9.81 17.36 8.99
N THR A 125 10.41 17.26 10.19
CA THR A 125 9.65 17.20 11.45
C THR A 125 8.79 18.45 11.66
N ALA A 126 9.34 19.63 11.40
CA ALA A 126 8.61 20.90 11.53
C ALA A 126 7.43 20.98 10.54
N VAL A 127 7.66 20.62 9.28
CA VAL A 127 6.62 20.63 8.22
C VAL A 127 5.51 19.62 8.53
N VAL A 128 5.85 18.41 8.94
CA VAL A 128 4.87 17.38 9.31
C VAL A 128 3.98 17.84 10.47
N LYS A 129 4.57 18.48 11.47
CA LYS A 129 3.80 19.08 12.58
C LYS A 129 2.82 20.15 12.08
N GLU A 130 3.23 20.99 11.15
CA GLU A 130 2.39 22.05 10.57
C GLU A 130 1.25 21.44 9.72
N ILE A 131 1.53 20.43 8.89
CA ILE A 131 0.49 19.72 8.10
C ILE A 131 -0.56 19.13 9.04
N LYS A 132 -0.16 18.43 10.11
CA LYS A 132 -1.09 17.86 11.09
C LYS A 132 -1.90 18.93 11.82
N ALA A 133 -1.30 20.08 12.15
CA ALA A 133 -1.99 21.17 12.84
C ALA A 133 -3.05 21.83 11.95
N ARG A 134 -2.87 21.83 10.63
CA ARG A 134 -3.80 22.41 9.65
C ARG A 134 -4.81 21.44 9.10
N ALA A 135 -4.68 20.15 9.38
CA ALA A 135 -5.60 19.13 8.90
C ALA A 135 -7.02 19.36 9.44
N MET A 136 -7.99 19.35 8.55
CA MET A 136 -9.40 19.49 8.85
C MET A 136 -10.06 18.11 8.85
N LYS A 137 -10.81 17.78 9.90
CA LYS A 137 -11.52 16.51 9.98
C LYS A 137 -12.62 16.43 8.92
N VAL A 138 -12.71 15.32 8.23
CA VAL A 138 -13.81 15.00 7.32
C VAL A 138 -15.09 14.80 8.14
N LYS A 139 -16.17 15.49 7.77
CA LYS A 139 -17.42 15.51 8.55
C LYS A 139 -18.63 14.99 7.77
N SER A 140 -18.57 14.96 6.46
CA SER A 140 -19.70 14.64 5.62
C SER A 140 -19.36 13.63 4.52
N SER A 141 -20.36 12.87 4.08
CA SER A 141 -20.27 11.98 2.93
C SER A 141 -19.89 12.74 1.64
N GLY A 142 -20.28 14.02 1.53
CA GLY A 142 -19.88 14.88 0.41
C GLY A 142 -18.38 15.17 0.38
N GLU A 143 -17.73 15.43 1.54
CA GLU A 143 -16.29 15.59 1.62
C GLU A 143 -15.55 14.28 1.31
N ILE A 144 -16.10 13.13 1.73
CA ILE A 144 -15.61 11.81 1.36
C ILE A 144 -15.64 11.64 -0.16
N ALA A 145 -16.77 11.99 -0.79
CA ALA A 145 -16.90 11.91 -2.24
C ALA A 145 -15.91 12.82 -2.98
N GLN A 146 -15.63 14.02 -2.45
CA GLN A 146 -14.62 14.94 -3.01
C GLN A 146 -13.22 14.33 -2.97
N VAL A 147 -12.79 13.78 -1.82
CA VAL A 147 -11.48 13.09 -1.70
C VAL A 147 -11.40 11.95 -2.71
N GLY A 148 -12.42 11.09 -2.76
CA GLY A 148 -12.47 9.97 -3.70
C GLY A 148 -12.42 10.43 -5.16
N THR A 149 -13.11 11.53 -5.50
CA THR A 149 -13.11 12.11 -6.85
C THR A 149 -11.70 12.60 -7.24
N ILE A 150 -11.02 13.32 -6.36
CA ILE A 150 -9.68 13.85 -6.65
C ILE A 150 -8.67 12.70 -6.81
N ALA A 151 -8.68 11.74 -5.90
CA ALA A 151 -7.80 10.58 -5.98
C ALA A 151 -8.11 9.68 -7.19
N ALA A 152 -9.38 9.67 -7.66
CA ALA A 152 -9.79 9.01 -8.89
C ALA A 152 -9.53 9.85 -10.17
N ASN A 153 -8.62 10.83 -10.13
CA ASN A 153 -8.29 11.71 -11.25
C ASN A 153 -9.50 12.52 -11.81
N GLY A 154 -10.40 12.96 -10.93
CA GLY A 154 -11.56 13.77 -11.27
C GLY A 154 -12.83 12.97 -11.65
N ASP A 155 -12.84 11.65 -11.46
CA ASP A 155 -14.01 10.79 -11.72
C ASP A 155 -15.00 10.86 -10.55
N ALA A 156 -16.01 11.74 -10.66
CA ALA A 156 -17.03 11.93 -9.64
C ALA A 156 -17.87 10.68 -9.37
N ALA A 157 -18.08 9.82 -10.37
CA ALA A 157 -18.83 8.58 -10.17
C ALA A 157 -18.12 7.61 -9.22
N ILE A 158 -16.79 7.53 -9.28
CA ILE A 158 -15.98 6.76 -8.36
C ILE A 158 -16.06 7.35 -6.95
N GLY A 159 -15.90 8.67 -6.81
CA GLY A 159 -15.98 9.34 -5.50
C GLY A 159 -17.33 9.13 -4.81
N GLU A 160 -18.44 9.30 -5.54
CA GLU A 160 -19.78 9.03 -5.01
C GLU A 160 -19.99 7.56 -4.63
N MET A 161 -19.46 6.63 -5.41
CA MET A 161 -19.58 5.20 -5.14
C MET A 161 -18.85 4.82 -3.85
N ILE A 162 -17.63 5.35 -3.62
CA ILE A 162 -16.86 5.14 -2.39
C ILE A 162 -17.62 5.74 -1.20
N ALA A 163 -18.13 6.96 -1.31
CA ALA A 163 -18.91 7.58 -0.25
C ALA A 163 -20.15 6.75 0.11
N LYS A 164 -20.90 6.27 -0.89
CA LYS A 164 -22.04 5.37 -0.69
C LYS A 164 -21.63 4.04 -0.05
N ALA A 165 -20.47 3.51 -0.43
CA ALA A 165 -19.94 2.29 0.20
C ALA A 165 -19.63 2.52 1.69
N MET A 166 -18.94 3.62 2.02
CA MET A 166 -18.63 3.97 3.40
C MET A 166 -19.88 4.27 4.24
N ASP A 167 -20.89 4.92 3.68
CA ASP A 167 -22.17 5.14 4.37
C ASP A 167 -22.87 3.82 4.73
N LYS A 168 -22.75 2.79 3.87
CA LYS A 168 -23.38 1.48 4.10
C LYS A 168 -22.67 0.63 5.13
N VAL A 169 -21.32 0.60 5.10
CA VAL A 169 -20.53 -0.26 5.99
C VAL A 169 -19.96 0.49 7.20
N GLY A 170 -20.06 1.82 7.23
CA GLY A 170 -19.49 2.67 8.28
C GLY A 170 -17.98 2.92 8.08
N ASN A 171 -17.43 3.82 8.92
CA ASN A 171 -16.02 4.23 8.83
C ASN A 171 -15.03 3.08 9.10
N GLU A 172 -15.41 2.14 9.94
CA GLU A 172 -14.64 0.93 10.27
C GLU A 172 -14.95 -0.24 9.31
N GLY A 173 -15.88 -0.03 8.38
CA GLY A 173 -16.34 -1.05 7.45
C GLY A 173 -15.31 -1.36 6.36
N VAL A 174 -15.38 -2.56 5.83
CA VAL A 174 -14.47 -3.05 4.80
C VAL A 174 -15.06 -2.79 3.43
N ILE A 175 -14.25 -2.21 2.55
CA ILE A 175 -14.58 -2.04 1.13
C ILE A 175 -13.50 -2.75 0.33
N THR A 176 -13.91 -3.63 -0.58
CA THR A 176 -13.01 -4.36 -1.49
C THR A 176 -13.35 -4.03 -2.94
N VAL A 177 -12.35 -4.14 -3.80
CA VAL A 177 -12.49 -3.86 -5.24
C VAL A 177 -12.19 -5.12 -6.03
N GLU A 178 -13.15 -5.58 -6.82
CA GLU A 178 -13.08 -6.79 -7.63
C GLU A 178 -13.33 -6.49 -9.10
N GLU A 179 -12.85 -7.38 -9.97
CA GLU A 179 -13.15 -7.31 -11.39
C GLU A 179 -14.53 -7.90 -11.68
N ALA A 180 -15.39 -7.16 -12.36
CA ALA A 180 -16.67 -7.67 -12.84
C ALA A 180 -16.51 -8.44 -14.16
N ARG A 181 -17.47 -9.30 -14.44
CA ARG A 181 -17.62 -9.92 -15.77
C ARG A 181 -18.52 -9.10 -16.69
N THR A 182 -19.11 -8.03 -16.18
CA THR A 182 -20.03 -7.12 -16.87
C THR A 182 -19.31 -5.83 -17.26
N ALA A 183 -19.91 -5.06 -18.18
CA ALA A 183 -19.37 -3.76 -18.57
C ALA A 183 -19.63 -2.66 -17.52
N GLU A 184 -20.63 -2.86 -16.64
CA GLU A 184 -21.02 -1.88 -15.64
C GLU A 184 -20.30 -2.12 -14.31
N THR A 185 -20.01 -1.03 -13.61
CA THR A 185 -19.44 -1.06 -12.25
C THR A 185 -20.57 -1.04 -11.24
N GLU A 186 -20.56 -1.97 -10.29
CA GLU A 186 -21.63 -2.17 -9.31
C GLU A 186 -21.08 -2.14 -7.88
N LEU A 187 -21.92 -1.69 -6.93
CA LEU A 187 -21.65 -1.70 -5.49
C LEU A 187 -22.63 -2.64 -4.79
N ASP A 188 -22.11 -3.73 -4.25
CA ASP A 188 -22.85 -4.67 -3.41
C ASP A 188 -22.36 -4.61 -1.96
N VAL A 189 -23.25 -4.94 -1.02
CA VAL A 189 -22.87 -5.19 0.37
C VAL A 189 -23.22 -6.63 0.71
N VAL A 190 -22.21 -7.37 1.16
CA VAL A 190 -22.31 -8.80 1.45
C VAL A 190 -21.92 -9.07 2.91
N GLU A 191 -22.34 -10.23 3.43
CA GLU A 191 -21.88 -10.69 4.74
C GLU A 191 -20.36 -10.94 4.72
N GLY A 192 -19.65 -10.41 5.70
CA GLY A 192 -18.20 -10.54 5.74
C GLY A 192 -17.58 -9.78 6.90
N MET A 193 -16.29 -10.01 7.11
CA MET A 193 -15.52 -9.26 8.09
C MET A 193 -14.04 -9.21 7.75
N GLN A 194 -13.34 -8.22 8.31
CA GLN A 194 -11.89 -8.13 8.28
C GLN A 194 -11.32 -8.17 9.71
N PHE A 195 -10.16 -8.79 9.85
CA PHE A 195 -9.38 -8.75 11.09
C PHE A 195 -7.89 -8.55 10.83
N ASP A 196 -7.20 -7.95 11.80
CA ASP A 196 -5.82 -7.49 11.69
C ASP A 196 -4.82 -8.64 11.94
N ARG A 197 -4.78 -9.60 11.02
CA ARG A 197 -3.81 -10.70 10.96
C ARG A 197 -3.60 -11.08 9.51
N GLY A 198 -2.37 -10.95 9.02
CA GLY A 198 -2.00 -11.34 7.67
C GLY A 198 -1.47 -12.78 7.59
N TYR A 199 -0.97 -13.15 6.42
CA TYR A 199 -0.43 -14.48 6.18
C TYR A 199 0.81 -14.76 7.02
N LEU A 200 0.94 -15.99 7.51
CA LEU A 200 2.08 -16.45 8.32
C LEU A 200 3.37 -16.63 7.52
N SER A 201 3.27 -16.75 6.20
CA SER A 201 4.44 -16.92 5.33
C SER A 201 4.19 -16.25 3.98
N PRO A 202 5.17 -15.49 3.45
CA PRO A 202 5.09 -14.93 2.08
C PRO A 202 4.95 -16.02 1.00
N TYR A 203 5.33 -17.24 1.29
CA TYR A 203 5.16 -18.36 0.36
C TYR A 203 3.70 -18.77 0.13
N PHE A 204 2.76 -18.28 0.94
CA PHE A 204 1.32 -18.45 0.69
C PHE A 204 0.78 -17.50 -0.38
N VAL A 205 1.49 -16.45 -0.73
CA VAL A 205 1.07 -15.46 -1.74
C VAL A 205 0.69 -16.15 -3.05
N THR A 206 -0.48 -15.77 -3.59
CA THR A 206 -1.00 -16.24 -4.88
C THR A 206 -0.91 -15.16 -5.95
N ASN A 207 -0.99 -13.89 -5.55
CA ASN A 207 -0.85 -12.72 -6.41
C ASN A 207 0.43 -11.97 -6.03
N ALA A 208 1.50 -12.20 -6.76
CA ALA A 208 2.82 -11.63 -6.47
C ALA A 208 2.89 -10.11 -6.73
N GLU A 209 2.10 -9.58 -7.67
CA GLU A 209 2.07 -8.14 -7.97
C GLU A 209 1.53 -7.33 -6.77
N LYS A 210 0.48 -7.85 -6.12
CA LYS A 210 -0.15 -7.24 -4.94
C LYS A 210 0.35 -7.77 -3.60
N MET A 211 1.30 -8.73 -3.62
CA MET A 211 1.79 -9.44 -2.43
C MET A 211 0.65 -9.95 -1.54
N ARG A 212 -0.38 -10.54 -2.16
CA ARG A 212 -1.64 -10.95 -1.52
C ARG A 212 -1.94 -12.41 -1.77
N VAL A 213 -2.61 -13.06 -0.81
CA VAL A 213 -3.25 -14.37 -1.00
C VAL A 213 -4.71 -14.13 -1.38
N GLU A 214 -5.16 -14.74 -2.46
CA GLU A 214 -6.54 -14.72 -2.92
C GLU A 214 -7.01 -16.17 -3.00
N LEU A 215 -8.05 -16.51 -2.20
CA LEU A 215 -8.66 -17.83 -2.17
C LEU A 215 -10.11 -17.72 -2.63
N GLU A 216 -10.49 -18.48 -3.65
CA GLU A 216 -11.85 -18.54 -4.18
C GLU A 216 -12.55 -19.80 -3.71
N ASP A 217 -13.78 -19.67 -3.19
CA ASP A 217 -14.56 -20.76 -2.61
C ASP A 217 -13.81 -21.61 -1.56
N PRO A 218 -13.05 -20.99 -0.62
CA PRO A 218 -12.25 -21.76 0.31
C PRO A 218 -13.07 -22.44 1.38
N TYR A 219 -12.54 -23.57 1.86
CA TYR A 219 -12.82 -24.07 3.20
C TYR A 219 -12.09 -23.23 4.23
N ILE A 220 -12.69 -23.03 5.42
CA ILE A 220 -12.11 -22.26 6.51
C ILE A 220 -12.11 -23.11 7.77
N LEU A 221 -10.92 -23.51 8.24
CA LEU A 221 -10.74 -24.19 9.51
C LEU A 221 -10.46 -23.16 10.59
N VAL A 222 -11.33 -23.10 11.59
CA VAL A 222 -11.22 -22.22 12.76
C VAL A 222 -10.81 -23.08 13.96
N HIS A 223 -9.56 -22.92 14.43
CA HIS A 223 -9.00 -23.70 15.53
C HIS A 223 -8.53 -22.83 16.69
N GLU A 224 -8.85 -23.22 17.92
CA GLU A 224 -8.55 -22.40 19.10
C GLU A 224 -7.07 -22.37 19.46
N LYS A 225 -6.38 -23.53 19.37
CA LYS A 225 -5.01 -23.72 19.86
C LYS A 225 -3.98 -23.58 18.74
N LYS A 226 -2.71 -23.59 19.15
CA LYS A 226 -1.58 -23.60 18.22
C LYS A 226 -1.47 -24.92 17.47
N LEU A 227 -1.00 -24.85 16.23
CA LEU A 227 -0.72 -25.98 15.36
C LEU A 227 0.79 -26.13 15.17
N GLY A 228 1.41 -27.04 15.89
CA GLY A 228 2.85 -27.37 15.77
C GLY A 228 3.12 -28.62 14.92
N SER A 229 2.13 -29.50 14.78
CA SER A 229 2.20 -30.73 13.95
C SER A 229 0.93 -30.88 13.13
N LEU A 230 1.07 -31.39 11.89
CA LEU A 230 -0.06 -31.66 11.01
C LEU A 230 -0.65 -33.06 11.17
N GLN A 231 -0.10 -33.90 12.03
CA GLN A 231 -0.50 -35.31 12.12
C GLN A 231 -1.99 -35.47 12.42
N ALA A 232 -2.51 -34.65 13.35
CA ALA A 232 -3.95 -34.63 13.68
C ALA A 232 -4.83 -34.03 12.57
N MET A 233 -4.24 -33.30 11.62
CA MET A 233 -4.95 -32.66 10.52
C MET A 233 -4.92 -33.49 9.22
N LEU A 234 -4.11 -34.53 9.14
CA LEU A 234 -3.96 -35.30 7.89
C LEU A 234 -5.30 -35.73 7.27
N PRO A 235 -6.27 -36.28 8.05
CA PRO A 235 -7.54 -36.72 7.46
C PRO A 235 -8.30 -35.55 6.79
N ILE A 236 -8.37 -34.38 7.44
CA ILE A 236 -9.09 -33.24 6.88
C ILE A 236 -8.33 -32.60 5.70
N LEU A 237 -6.99 -32.57 5.75
CA LEU A 237 -6.18 -32.09 4.63
C LEU A 237 -6.35 -32.98 3.39
N GLU A 238 -6.36 -34.29 3.55
CA GLU A 238 -6.62 -35.24 2.46
C GLU A 238 -8.03 -35.07 1.88
N ALA A 239 -9.04 -34.89 2.73
CA ALA A 239 -10.41 -34.62 2.30
C ALA A 239 -10.52 -33.33 1.49
N VAL A 240 -9.87 -32.24 1.95
CA VAL A 240 -9.84 -30.96 1.24
C VAL A 240 -9.13 -31.08 -0.11
N VAL A 241 -7.99 -31.76 -0.16
CA VAL A 241 -7.26 -32.01 -1.44
C VAL A 241 -8.14 -32.71 -2.45
N GLN A 242 -8.94 -33.69 -2.04
CA GLN A 242 -9.86 -34.42 -2.93
C GLN A 242 -10.93 -33.52 -3.55
N THR A 243 -11.33 -32.44 -2.85
CA THR A 243 -12.31 -31.47 -3.39
C THR A 243 -11.69 -30.50 -4.40
N GLY A 244 -10.37 -30.34 -4.40
CA GLY A 244 -9.66 -29.34 -5.22
C GLY A 244 -9.83 -27.90 -4.78
N LYS A 245 -10.61 -27.63 -3.72
CA LYS A 245 -10.84 -26.29 -3.17
C LYS A 245 -9.68 -25.83 -2.28
N PRO A 246 -9.44 -24.51 -2.15
CA PRO A 246 -8.44 -23.99 -1.23
C PRO A 246 -8.89 -24.11 0.23
N LEU A 247 -7.90 -24.08 1.13
CA LEU A 247 -8.11 -24.10 2.59
C LEU A 247 -7.47 -22.88 3.24
N LEU A 248 -8.23 -22.18 4.06
CA LEU A 248 -7.73 -21.19 5.01
C LEU A 248 -7.68 -21.82 6.41
N LEU A 249 -6.51 -21.75 7.05
CA LEU A 249 -6.32 -22.14 8.45
C LEU A 249 -6.27 -20.87 9.31
N ILE A 250 -7.17 -20.77 10.28
CA ILE A 250 -7.19 -19.71 11.29
C ILE A 250 -6.97 -20.38 12.65
N SER A 251 -5.83 -20.15 13.27
CA SER A 251 -5.51 -20.74 14.57
C SER A 251 -4.72 -19.76 15.44
N GLU A 252 -4.57 -20.05 16.72
CA GLU A 252 -3.75 -19.23 17.61
C GLU A 252 -2.37 -18.94 17.01
N ASP A 253 -1.72 -19.97 16.48
CA ASP A 253 -0.50 -19.89 15.68
C ASP A 253 -0.33 -21.18 14.86
N VAL A 254 0.45 -21.08 13.76
CA VAL A 254 0.93 -22.25 13.02
C VAL A 254 2.44 -22.14 12.95
N GLU A 255 3.13 -23.04 13.61
CA GLU A 255 4.58 -22.93 13.80
C GLU A 255 5.32 -24.26 13.52
N GLY A 256 6.66 -24.18 13.43
CA GLY A 256 7.53 -25.34 13.34
C GLY A 256 7.26 -26.21 12.11
N GLU A 257 7.11 -27.53 12.35
CA GLU A 257 6.92 -28.53 11.31
C GLU A 257 5.60 -28.34 10.53
N ALA A 258 4.54 -27.89 11.22
CA ALA A 258 3.24 -27.66 10.61
C ALA A 258 3.32 -26.58 9.52
N LEU A 259 3.89 -25.43 9.85
CA LEU A 259 4.05 -24.34 8.87
C LEU A 259 4.94 -24.73 7.70
N ALA A 260 6.09 -25.36 7.98
CA ALA A 260 7.02 -25.80 6.95
C ALA A 260 6.37 -26.79 5.97
N THR A 261 5.60 -27.74 6.50
CA THR A 261 4.92 -28.76 5.69
C THR A 261 3.81 -28.15 4.82
N LEU A 262 3.02 -27.20 5.35
CA LEU A 262 2.00 -26.49 4.57
C LEU A 262 2.65 -25.69 3.42
N VAL A 263 3.72 -24.97 3.69
CA VAL A 263 4.47 -24.22 2.66
C VAL A 263 5.01 -25.15 1.58
N VAL A 264 5.65 -26.26 1.94
CA VAL A 264 6.20 -27.22 0.98
C VAL A 264 5.10 -27.83 0.11
N ASN A 265 3.97 -28.24 0.69
CA ASN A 265 2.85 -28.82 -0.08
C ASN A 265 2.20 -27.78 -1.01
N LYS A 266 2.08 -26.52 -0.59
CA LYS A 266 1.61 -25.42 -1.44
C LYS A 266 2.56 -25.19 -2.60
N LEU A 267 3.88 -25.12 -2.37
CA LEU A 267 4.87 -24.91 -3.43
C LEU A 267 4.93 -26.06 -4.43
N ARG A 268 4.68 -27.29 -4.00
CA ARG A 268 4.57 -28.46 -4.87
C ARG A 268 3.25 -28.55 -5.64
N GLY A 269 2.32 -27.61 -5.40
CA GLY A 269 1.01 -27.59 -6.04
C GLY A 269 0.04 -28.68 -5.55
N GLY A 270 0.38 -29.42 -4.49
CA GLY A 270 -0.46 -30.50 -3.94
C GLY A 270 -1.61 -29.97 -3.07
N LEU A 271 -1.47 -28.80 -2.48
CA LEU A 271 -2.49 -28.20 -1.60
C LEU A 271 -2.57 -26.69 -1.82
N LYS A 272 -3.75 -26.18 -2.09
CA LYS A 272 -4.02 -24.72 -2.12
C LYS A 272 -4.35 -24.29 -0.70
N VAL A 273 -3.39 -23.70 0.02
CA VAL A 273 -3.55 -23.38 1.44
C VAL A 273 -2.94 -22.04 1.80
N ALA A 274 -3.56 -21.39 2.76
CA ALA A 274 -2.97 -20.28 3.51
C ALA A 274 -3.25 -20.45 5.00
N ALA A 275 -2.38 -19.87 5.83
CA ALA A 275 -2.52 -19.90 7.27
C ALA A 275 -2.35 -18.50 7.85
N VAL A 276 -3.19 -18.14 8.80
CA VAL A 276 -3.20 -16.86 9.50
C VAL A 276 -3.36 -17.08 11.01
N LYS A 277 -2.88 -16.12 11.81
CA LYS A 277 -3.14 -16.12 13.24
C LYS A 277 -4.56 -15.68 13.54
N ALA A 278 -5.15 -16.29 14.56
CA ALA A 278 -6.43 -15.83 15.11
C ALA A 278 -6.31 -14.41 15.67
N PRO A 279 -7.31 -13.55 15.44
CA PRO A 279 -7.35 -12.21 16.02
C PRO A 279 -7.59 -12.25 17.53
N GLY A 280 -7.06 -11.25 18.25
CA GLY A 280 -7.22 -11.11 19.69
C GLY A 280 -6.35 -12.04 20.54
N PHE A 281 -6.59 -12.01 21.85
CA PHE A 281 -5.87 -12.79 22.88
C PHE A 281 -6.85 -13.31 23.93
N GLY A 282 -6.54 -14.49 24.53
CA GLY A 282 -7.35 -15.08 25.59
C GLY A 282 -8.82 -15.28 25.19
N ASP A 283 -9.75 -14.94 26.08
CA ASP A 283 -11.19 -15.13 25.86
C ASP A 283 -11.72 -14.30 24.67
N ARG A 284 -11.11 -13.15 24.39
CA ARG A 284 -11.46 -12.35 23.19
C ARG A 284 -11.13 -13.09 21.91
N ARG A 285 -10.01 -13.81 21.86
CA ARG A 285 -9.66 -14.64 20.70
C ARG A 285 -10.71 -15.71 20.46
N LYS A 286 -11.15 -16.42 21.53
CA LYS A 286 -12.24 -17.41 21.44
C LYS A 286 -13.51 -16.78 20.88
N ALA A 287 -13.92 -15.64 21.42
CA ALA A 287 -15.10 -14.93 20.98
C ALA A 287 -15.04 -14.50 19.50
N MET A 288 -13.86 -14.02 19.03
CA MET A 288 -13.67 -13.65 17.63
C MET A 288 -13.63 -14.87 16.70
N LEU A 289 -13.05 -15.99 17.14
CA LEU A 289 -13.09 -17.25 16.40
C LEU A 289 -14.52 -17.78 16.25
N GLU A 290 -15.34 -17.66 17.29
CA GLU A 290 -16.78 -17.98 17.22
C GLU A 290 -17.52 -17.07 16.23
N ASP A 291 -17.22 -15.76 16.21
CA ASP A 291 -17.82 -14.84 15.25
C ASP A 291 -17.48 -15.22 13.80
N ILE A 292 -16.21 -15.61 13.56
CA ILE A 292 -15.76 -16.10 12.25
C ILE A 292 -16.48 -17.42 11.91
N ALA A 293 -16.62 -18.34 12.84
CA ALA A 293 -17.32 -19.60 12.64
C ALA A 293 -18.80 -19.36 12.28
N VAL A 294 -19.51 -18.49 13.01
CA VAL A 294 -20.89 -18.12 12.69
C VAL A 294 -21.01 -17.46 11.32
N LEU A 295 -20.10 -16.52 10.99
CA LEU A 295 -20.08 -15.82 9.71
C LEU A 295 -19.91 -16.77 8.51
N THR A 296 -19.16 -17.85 8.69
CA THR A 296 -18.79 -18.77 7.62
C THR A 296 -19.58 -20.08 7.63
N ALA A 297 -20.58 -20.24 8.49
CA ALA A 297 -21.33 -21.47 8.75
C ALA A 297 -20.42 -22.64 9.17
N GLY A 298 -19.27 -22.36 9.79
CA GLY A 298 -18.36 -23.37 10.32
C GLY A 298 -18.51 -23.56 11.83
N GLN A 299 -17.63 -24.40 12.38
CA GLN A 299 -17.52 -24.63 13.82
C GLN A 299 -16.13 -24.26 14.32
N MET A 300 -16.06 -23.63 15.48
CA MET A 300 -14.79 -23.44 16.16
C MET A 300 -14.32 -24.78 16.73
N ILE A 301 -13.18 -25.25 16.27
CA ILE A 301 -12.58 -26.50 16.73
C ILE A 301 -11.85 -26.23 18.03
N SER A 302 -12.40 -26.72 19.12
CA SER A 302 -11.90 -26.53 20.48
C SER A 302 -12.08 -27.81 21.29
N GLU A 303 -11.04 -28.21 22.01
CA GLU A 303 -11.11 -29.35 22.94
C GLU A 303 -12.04 -29.05 24.14
N ASP A 304 -12.16 -27.77 24.51
CA ASP A 304 -13.08 -27.32 25.56
C ASP A 304 -14.56 -27.59 25.17
N LEU A 305 -14.85 -27.56 23.87
CA LEU A 305 -16.15 -27.94 23.29
C LEU A 305 -16.27 -29.44 22.98
N GLY A 306 -15.26 -30.24 23.31
CA GLY A 306 -15.23 -31.68 23.07
C GLY A 306 -14.85 -32.08 21.62
N ILE A 307 -14.44 -31.12 20.77
CA ILE A 307 -14.09 -31.36 19.37
C ILE A 307 -12.57 -31.45 19.25
N LYS A 308 -12.08 -32.65 18.94
CA LYS A 308 -10.66 -32.89 18.66
C LYS A 308 -10.36 -32.69 17.16
N LEU A 309 -9.15 -32.23 16.87
CA LEU A 309 -8.72 -31.91 15.51
C LEU A 309 -8.70 -33.13 14.56
N ASP A 310 -8.44 -34.32 15.08
CA ASP A 310 -8.45 -35.58 14.35
C ASP A 310 -9.85 -36.07 13.94
N ASN A 311 -10.91 -35.52 14.55
CA ASN A 311 -12.31 -35.86 14.25
C ASN A 311 -13.00 -34.79 13.39
N VAL A 312 -12.26 -33.82 12.84
CA VAL A 312 -12.83 -32.75 12.02
C VAL A 312 -13.22 -33.29 10.65
N THR A 313 -14.42 -32.96 10.22
CA THR A 313 -14.98 -33.32 8.92
C THR A 313 -15.24 -32.07 8.07
N LEU A 314 -15.46 -32.24 6.76
CA LEU A 314 -15.65 -31.10 5.83
C LEU A 314 -16.87 -30.23 6.20
N ASP A 315 -17.92 -30.81 6.76
CA ASP A 315 -19.13 -30.11 7.18
C ASP A 315 -18.94 -29.25 8.43
N MET A 316 -17.84 -29.45 9.17
CA MET A 316 -17.46 -28.58 10.29
C MET A 316 -16.65 -27.36 9.83
N LEU A 317 -16.14 -27.37 8.60
CA LEU A 317 -15.39 -26.24 8.06
C LEU A 317 -16.33 -25.13 7.60
N GLY A 318 -15.91 -23.89 7.87
CA GLY A 318 -16.57 -22.72 7.33
C GLY A 318 -16.35 -22.56 5.82
N HIS A 319 -17.19 -21.75 5.19
CA HIS A 319 -17.12 -21.42 3.78
C HIS A 319 -17.30 -19.92 3.57
N ALA A 320 -16.65 -19.41 2.53
CA ALA A 320 -16.89 -18.07 2.02
C ALA A 320 -16.74 -18.09 0.50
N LYS A 321 -17.29 -17.11 -0.17
CA LYS A 321 -17.10 -16.95 -1.61
C LYS A 321 -15.66 -16.59 -1.93
N ARG A 322 -15.06 -15.74 -1.11
CA ARG A 322 -13.68 -15.30 -1.30
C ARG A 322 -13.00 -14.94 0.02
N VAL A 323 -11.69 -15.17 0.08
CA VAL A 323 -10.84 -14.66 1.16
C VAL A 323 -9.63 -13.94 0.57
N LEU A 324 -9.37 -12.73 1.08
CA LEU A 324 -8.21 -11.93 0.73
C LEU A 324 -7.32 -11.79 1.96
N ILE A 325 -6.02 -12.09 1.81
CA ILE A 325 -5.06 -11.98 2.91
C ILE A 325 -3.87 -11.18 2.42
N ASP A 326 -3.58 -10.08 3.07
CA ASP A 326 -2.36 -9.33 2.86
C ASP A 326 -1.35 -9.59 4.00
N LYS A 327 -0.33 -8.75 4.11
CA LYS A 327 0.71 -8.89 5.14
C LYS A 327 0.17 -8.64 6.56
N GLU A 328 -0.88 -7.86 6.70
CA GLU A 328 -1.36 -7.34 7.98
C GLU A 328 -2.81 -7.71 8.29
N SER A 329 -3.61 -8.03 7.27
CA SER A 329 -5.04 -8.26 7.43
C SER A 329 -5.55 -9.48 6.67
N THR A 330 -6.69 -10.01 7.11
CA THR A 330 -7.49 -11.06 6.47
C THR A 330 -8.92 -10.59 6.33
N THR A 331 -9.44 -10.60 5.10
CA THR A 331 -10.81 -10.22 4.76
C THR A 331 -11.58 -11.43 4.26
N ILE A 332 -12.67 -11.78 4.93
CA ILE A 332 -13.63 -12.82 4.53
C ILE A 332 -14.80 -12.11 3.83
N ILE A 333 -15.10 -12.49 2.61
CA ILE A 333 -16.10 -11.87 1.75
C ILE A 333 -17.17 -12.89 1.42
N ASP A 334 -18.43 -12.53 1.63
CA ASP A 334 -19.60 -13.35 1.34
C ASP A 334 -19.50 -14.72 2.05
N GLY A 335 -19.46 -14.66 3.40
CA GLY A 335 -19.47 -15.84 4.26
C GLY A 335 -20.79 -16.58 4.15
N SER A 336 -20.74 -17.92 4.19
CA SER A 336 -21.90 -18.79 4.02
C SER A 336 -22.80 -18.89 5.27
N GLY A 337 -22.55 -18.07 6.31
CA GLY A 337 -23.33 -18.06 7.54
C GLY A 337 -24.78 -17.67 7.31
N GLU A 338 -25.69 -18.33 8.02
CA GLU A 338 -27.10 -17.97 7.96
C GLU A 338 -27.33 -16.58 8.57
N LYS A 339 -28.04 -15.70 7.83
CA LYS A 339 -28.36 -14.33 8.30
C LYS A 339 -28.99 -14.30 9.67
N ALA A 340 -29.86 -15.26 9.99
CA ALA A 340 -30.50 -15.37 11.28
C ALA A 340 -29.49 -15.64 12.40
N ALA A 341 -28.50 -16.52 12.16
CA ALA A 341 -27.44 -16.83 13.13
C ALA A 341 -26.51 -15.63 13.35
N ILE A 342 -26.13 -14.93 12.27
CA ILE A 342 -25.32 -13.69 12.34
C ILE A 342 -26.06 -12.61 13.13
N GLN A 343 -27.35 -12.39 12.86
CA GLN A 343 -28.17 -11.42 13.61
C GLN A 343 -28.33 -11.79 15.08
N ALA A 344 -28.52 -13.07 15.40
CA ALA A 344 -28.56 -13.53 16.79
C ALA A 344 -27.23 -13.24 17.51
N ARG A 345 -26.10 -13.46 16.83
CA ARG A 345 -24.77 -13.15 17.37
C ARG A 345 -24.57 -11.65 17.59
N ILE A 346 -25.01 -10.80 16.66
CA ILE A 346 -25.02 -9.34 16.79
C ILE A 346 -25.83 -8.90 18.02
N GLN A 347 -27.02 -9.46 18.25
CA GLN A 347 -27.83 -9.14 19.41
C GLN A 347 -27.17 -9.59 20.73
N GLN A 348 -26.50 -10.73 20.73
CA GLN A 348 -25.73 -11.20 21.87
C GLN A 348 -24.60 -10.24 22.24
N ILE A 349 -23.85 -9.73 21.24
CA ILE A 349 -22.78 -8.74 21.48
C ILE A 349 -23.37 -7.43 22.00
N LYS A 350 -24.49 -6.96 21.45
CA LYS A 350 -25.19 -5.76 21.95
C LYS A 350 -25.60 -5.89 23.42
N ALA A 351 -26.15 -7.03 23.82
CA ALA A 351 -26.47 -7.29 25.22
C ALA A 351 -25.21 -7.24 26.10
N GLN A 352 -24.09 -7.84 25.67
CA GLN A 352 -22.81 -7.76 26.38
C GLN A 352 -22.29 -6.31 26.53
N ILE A 353 -22.52 -5.44 25.55
CA ILE A 353 -22.16 -4.00 25.61
C ILE A 353 -23.00 -3.27 26.69
N GLU A 354 -24.27 -3.65 26.85
CA GLU A 354 -25.17 -3.06 27.86
C GLU A 354 -24.83 -3.55 29.26
N ASP A 355 -24.44 -4.83 29.40
CA ASP A 355 -24.16 -5.45 30.70
C ASP A 355 -22.76 -5.12 31.25
N THR A 356 -21.81 -4.74 30.42
CA THR A 356 -20.44 -4.47 30.86
C THR A 356 -20.32 -3.13 31.57
N THR A 357 -19.60 -3.11 32.69
CA THR A 357 -19.27 -1.91 33.48
C THR A 357 -17.87 -1.37 33.15
N SER A 358 -17.09 -2.08 32.36
CA SER A 358 -15.71 -1.69 31.94
C SER A 358 -15.76 -0.90 30.65
N ASP A 359 -15.31 0.36 30.67
CA ASP A 359 -15.23 1.19 29.47
C ASP A 359 -14.33 0.56 28.39
N TYR A 360 -13.23 -0.08 28.80
CA TYR A 360 -12.33 -0.78 27.91
C TYR A 360 -12.97 -2.01 27.23
N ASP A 361 -13.72 -2.82 28.01
CA ASP A 361 -14.41 -3.98 27.43
C ASP A 361 -15.56 -3.53 26.53
N LYS A 362 -16.24 -2.45 26.90
CA LYS A 362 -17.28 -1.83 26.08
C LYS A 362 -16.75 -1.39 24.73
N GLU A 363 -15.61 -0.69 24.71
CA GLU A 363 -14.93 -0.29 23.47
C GLU A 363 -14.59 -1.50 22.59
N LYS A 364 -14.01 -2.55 23.18
CA LYS A 364 -13.64 -3.77 22.43
C LYS A 364 -14.84 -4.58 21.94
N LEU A 365 -15.94 -4.58 22.65
CA LEU A 365 -17.19 -5.17 22.20
C LEU A 365 -17.83 -4.36 21.07
N GLN A 366 -17.72 -3.02 21.11
CA GLN A 366 -18.17 -2.14 20.03
C GLN A 366 -17.36 -2.35 18.74
N GLU A 367 -16.02 -2.45 18.83
CA GLU A 367 -15.17 -2.79 17.68
C GLU A 367 -15.58 -4.14 17.06
N ARG A 368 -15.80 -5.15 17.89
CA ARG A 368 -16.22 -6.47 17.45
C ARG A 368 -17.61 -6.45 16.79
N LEU A 369 -18.54 -5.70 17.38
CA LEU A 369 -19.87 -5.47 16.80
C LEU A 369 -19.78 -4.81 15.42
N ALA A 370 -18.97 -3.75 15.29
CA ALA A 370 -18.79 -3.05 14.03
C ALA A 370 -18.24 -3.97 12.93
N LYS A 371 -17.24 -4.80 13.27
CA LYS A 371 -16.65 -5.77 12.33
C LYS A 371 -17.65 -6.83 11.83
N LEU A 372 -18.55 -7.30 12.69
CA LEU A 372 -19.54 -8.33 12.32
C LEU A 372 -20.80 -7.74 11.66
N ALA A 373 -21.26 -6.59 12.14
CA ALA A 373 -22.51 -5.97 11.68
C ALA A 373 -22.35 -5.14 10.39
N GLY A 374 -21.15 -4.61 10.12
CA GLY A 374 -20.89 -3.75 8.98
C GLY A 374 -20.88 -4.48 7.63
N GLY A 375 -20.59 -5.76 7.63
CA GLY A 375 -20.40 -6.52 6.38
C GLY A 375 -19.19 -6.04 5.58
N VAL A 376 -19.16 -6.40 4.30
CA VAL A 376 -18.14 -5.99 3.33
C VAL A 376 -18.83 -5.35 2.12
N ALA A 377 -18.47 -4.12 1.80
CA ALA A 377 -18.87 -3.50 0.54
C ALA A 377 -17.92 -3.99 -0.58
N VAL A 378 -18.49 -4.52 -1.65
CA VAL A 378 -17.74 -5.03 -2.81
C VAL A 378 -18.04 -4.13 -4.01
N ILE A 379 -17.02 -3.40 -4.47
CA ILE A 379 -17.09 -2.63 -5.72
C ILE A 379 -16.62 -3.57 -6.84
N ARG A 380 -17.54 -3.98 -7.72
CA ARG A 380 -17.24 -4.79 -8.90
C ARG A 380 -17.02 -3.89 -10.09
N VAL A 381 -15.79 -3.84 -10.57
CA VAL A 381 -15.37 -2.92 -11.62
C VAL A 381 -15.62 -3.53 -13.00
N GLY A 382 -16.51 -2.91 -13.76
CA GLY A 382 -16.79 -3.28 -15.14
C GLY A 382 -16.03 -2.43 -16.16
N GLY A 383 -15.88 -2.96 -17.37
CA GLY A 383 -15.26 -2.27 -18.51
C GLY A 383 -15.40 -3.06 -19.80
N ALA A 384 -15.11 -2.41 -20.92
CA ALA A 384 -15.20 -3.03 -22.24
C ALA A 384 -14.00 -3.94 -22.56
N THR A 385 -12.84 -3.70 -21.93
CA THR A 385 -11.61 -4.47 -22.13
C THR A 385 -10.96 -4.78 -20.79
N GLU A 386 -10.17 -5.84 -20.73
CA GLU A 386 -9.41 -6.24 -19.52
C GLU A 386 -8.45 -5.12 -19.07
N THR A 387 -7.81 -4.43 -20.02
CA THR A 387 -6.91 -3.30 -19.73
C THR A 387 -7.65 -2.14 -19.08
N GLU A 388 -8.85 -1.81 -19.56
CA GLU A 388 -9.70 -0.77 -18.97
C GLU A 388 -10.16 -1.14 -17.56
N VAL A 389 -10.58 -2.39 -17.34
CA VAL A 389 -11.00 -2.89 -16.02
C VAL A 389 -9.86 -2.79 -15.01
N LYS A 390 -8.65 -3.19 -15.40
CA LYS A 390 -7.47 -3.11 -14.53
C LYS A 390 -7.11 -1.66 -14.18
N GLU A 391 -7.08 -0.76 -15.17
CA GLU A 391 -6.81 0.67 -14.93
C GLU A 391 -7.85 1.29 -13.99
N LYS A 392 -9.12 1.02 -14.25
CA LYS A 392 -10.22 1.54 -13.45
C LYS A 392 -10.21 0.98 -12.02
N LYS A 393 -9.84 -0.30 -11.87
CA LYS A 393 -9.67 -0.94 -10.57
C LYS A 393 -8.53 -0.31 -9.77
N ASP A 394 -7.35 -0.12 -10.37
CA ASP A 394 -6.22 0.52 -9.71
C ASP A 394 -6.61 1.94 -9.25
N ARG A 395 -7.32 2.71 -10.07
CA ARG A 395 -7.83 4.06 -9.75
C ARG A 395 -8.85 4.06 -8.61
N ILE A 396 -9.74 3.06 -8.54
CA ILE A 396 -10.69 2.91 -7.42
C ILE A 396 -9.97 2.49 -6.14
N ASP A 397 -8.98 1.59 -6.22
CA ASP A 397 -8.15 1.19 -5.08
C ASP A 397 -7.42 2.41 -4.49
N ASP A 398 -6.81 3.27 -5.32
CA ASP A 398 -6.14 4.51 -4.91
C ASP A 398 -7.12 5.49 -4.24
N ALA A 399 -8.27 5.70 -4.85
CA ALA A 399 -9.31 6.58 -4.32
C ALA A 399 -9.86 6.08 -2.97
N LEU A 400 -10.02 4.78 -2.81
CA LEU A 400 -10.44 4.17 -1.54
C LEU A 400 -9.39 4.37 -0.44
N ASN A 401 -8.11 4.15 -0.75
CA ASN A 401 -7.03 4.33 0.20
C ASN A 401 -6.88 5.81 0.62
N ALA A 402 -6.95 6.73 -0.34
CA ALA A 402 -6.96 8.17 -0.07
C ALA A 402 -8.13 8.58 0.82
N THR A 403 -9.31 8.04 0.56
CA THR A 403 -10.51 8.33 1.36
C THR A 403 -10.38 7.82 2.79
N ARG A 404 -9.85 6.61 3.01
CA ARG A 404 -9.55 6.09 4.35
C ARG A 404 -8.53 6.96 5.08
N ALA A 405 -7.46 7.35 4.40
CA ALA A 405 -6.43 8.23 4.95
C ALA A 405 -7.01 9.61 5.35
N ALA A 406 -7.97 10.14 4.59
CA ALA A 406 -8.66 11.39 4.90
C ALA A 406 -9.58 11.28 6.13
N VAL A 407 -10.30 10.18 6.27
CA VAL A 407 -11.13 9.91 7.46
C VAL A 407 -10.26 9.79 8.72
N GLU A 408 -9.08 9.16 8.59
CA GLU A 408 -8.16 8.91 9.71
C GLU A 408 -7.49 10.19 10.22
N GLU A 409 -6.87 11.00 9.34
CA GLU A 409 -6.06 12.16 9.74
C GLU A 409 -6.59 13.52 9.22
N GLY A 410 -7.70 13.53 8.50
CA GLY A 410 -8.27 14.75 7.94
C GLY A 410 -7.71 15.10 6.56
N ILE A 411 -8.15 16.25 6.06
CA ILE A 411 -7.83 16.79 4.74
C ILE A 411 -7.08 18.11 4.83
N VAL A 412 -6.30 18.42 3.81
CA VAL A 412 -5.58 19.67 3.61
C VAL A 412 -5.80 20.17 2.18
N PRO A 413 -5.51 21.46 1.86
CA PRO A 413 -5.55 21.94 0.48
C PRO A 413 -4.68 21.09 -0.44
N GLY A 414 -5.27 20.57 -1.52
CA GLY A 414 -4.62 19.65 -2.46
C GLY A 414 -3.69 20.34 -3.47
N GLY A 415 -3.29 19.58 -4.49
CA GLY A 415 -2.48 20.12 -5.59
C GLY A 415 -1.08 20.61 -5.20
N GLY A 416 -0.51 20.10 -4.10
CA GLY A 416 0.79 20.52 -3.56
C GLY A 416 0.75 21.81 -2.76
N VAL A 417 -0.43 22.42 -2.57
CA VAL A 417 -0.60 23.71 -1.83
C VAL A 417 -0.26 23.52 -0.35
N ALA A 418 -0.69 22.42 0.27
CA ALA A 418 -0.38 22.14 1.68
C ALA A 418 1.13 22.16 1.96
N LEU A 419 1.94 21.53 1.09
CA LEU A 419 3.40 21.54 1.18
C LEU A 419 3.98 22.94 0.98
N LEU A 420 3.48 23.67 -0.03
CA LEU A 420 3.92 25.04 -0.30
C LEU A 420 3.64 25.95 0.90
N ARG A 421 2.47 25.88 1.52
CA ARG A 421 2.07 26.69 2.67
C ARG A 421 2.82 26.29 3.96
N ALA A 422 3.14 25.02 4.11
CA ALA A 422 3.91 24.53 5.25
C ALA A 422 5.37 25.03 5.27
N LYS A 423 5.87 25.66 4.20
CA LYS A 423 7.15 26.39 4.20
C LYS A 423 7.23 27.43 5.32
N SER A 424 6.10 27.99 5.74
CA SER A 424 6.03 28.93 6.86
C SER A 424 6.60 28.37 8.17
N ALA A 425 6.50 27.05 8.40
CA ALA A 425 7.06 26.38 9.57
C ALA A 425 8.61 26.36 9.58
N LEU A 426 9.23 26.57 8.43
CA LEU A 426 10.68 26.62 8.28
C LEU A 426 11.24 28.08 8.34
N THR A 427 10.35 29.08 8.32
CA THR A 427 10.76 30.50 8.37
C THR A 427 11.37 30.81 9.73
N GLY A 428 12.64 31.20 9.75
CA GLY A 428 13.37 31.48 10.98
C GLY A 428 13.86 30.24 11.73
N LEU A 429 13.59 29.05 11.26
CA LEU A 429 14.17 27.81 11.82
C LEU A 429 15.64 27.71 11.43
N THR A 430 16.53 27.66 12.42
CA THR A 430 17.98 27.52 12.24
C THR A 430 18.49 26.29 13.00
N GLY A 431 19.53 25.68 12.47
CA GLY A 431 20.21 24.58 13.13
C GLY A 431 21.37 25.05 14.02
N GLU A 432 22.05 24.12 14.65
CA GLU A 432 23.19 24.35 15.54
C GLU A 432 24.39 24.97 14.79
N ASN A 433 24.51 24.74 13.49
CA ASN A 433 25.55 25.28 12.63
C ASN A 433 25.01 25.61 11.23
N ALA A 434 25.87 26.15 10.36
CA ALA A 434 25.52 26.55 9.00
C ALA A 434 25.07 25.37 8.11
N ASP A 435 25.70 24.21 8.25
CA ASP A 435 25.40 23.02 7.45
C ASP A 435 24.05 22.40 7.84
N VAL A 436 23.71 22.37 9.13
CA VAL A 436 22.36 21.98 9.60
C VAL A 436 21.31 22.96 9.08
N THR A 437 21.58 24.27 9.12
CA THR A 437 20.66 25.29 8.57
C THR A 437 20.49 25.12 7.05
N ALA A 438 21.57 24.78 6.34
CA ALA A 438 21.51 24.47 4.91
C ALA A 438 20.64 23.23 4.63
N GLY A 439 20.70 22.22 5.49
CA GLY A 439 19.82 21.03 5.43
C GLY A 439 18.33 21.39 5.54
N ILE A 440 17.96 22.31 6.44
CA ILE A 440 16.60 22.86 6.54
C ILE A 440 16.21 23.57 5.22
N SER A 441 17.15 24.31 4.62
CA SER A 441 16.92 25.02 3.37
C SER A 441 16.72 24.08 2.17
N ILE A 442 17.30 22.87 2.19
CA ILE A 442 17.01 21.81 1.20
C ILE A 442 15.52 21.47 1.23
N VAL A 443 14.98 21.20 2.41
CA VAL A 443 13.54 20.89 2.57
C VAL A 443 12.70 22.06 2.10
N LEU A 444 13.01 23.27 2.51
CA LEU A 444 12.31 24.50 2.11
C LEU A 444 12.14 24.61 0.58
N ARG A 445 13.18 24.27 -0.19
CA ARG A 445 13.15 24.29 -1.65
C ARG A 445 12.36 23.11 -2.22
N ALA A 446 12.54 21.92 -1.64
CA ALA A 446 11.89 20.72 -2.12
C ALA A 446 10.35 20.75 -1.99
N LEU A 447 9.82 21.49 -0.99
CA LEU A 447 8.36 21.63 -0.80
C LEU A 447 7.64 22.28 -1.98
N GLU A 448 8.35 22.96 -2.87
CA GLU A 448 7.76 23.52 -4.10
C GLU A 448 7.68 22.49 -5.26
N ALA A 449 8.44 21.42 -5.18
CA ALA A 449 8.59 20.50 -6.32
C ALA A 449 7.28 19.87 -6.78
N PRO A 450 6.36 19.40 -5.91
CA PRO A 450 5.10 18.80 -6.36
C PRO A 450 4.20 19.79 -7.10
N ILE A 451 3.97 20.98 -6.56
CA ILE A 451 3.11 21.98 -7.23
C ILE A 451 3.73 22.49 -8.54
N ARG A 452 5.06 22.63 -8.60
CA ARG A 452 5.77 22.95 -9.85
C ARG A 452 5.53 21.88 -10.90
N GLN A 453 5.68 20.61 -10.53
CA GLN A 453 5.48 19.50 -11.45
C GLN A 453 4.04 19.39 -11.94
N ILE A 454 3.04 19.65 -11.08
CA ILE A 454 1.61 19.69 -11.47
C ILE A 454 1.37 20.79 -12.50
N ALA A 455 1.94 21.99 -12.28
CA ALA A 455 1.85 23.11 -13.22
C ALA A 455 2.54 22.79 -14.55
N ASP A 456 3.77 22.24 -14.50
CA ASP A 456 4.54 21.87 -15.70
C ASP A 456 3.80 20.81 -16.53
N ASN A 457 3.19 19.80 -15.90
CA ASN A 457 2.37 18.79 -16.56
C ASN A 457 1.11 19.39 -17.22
N ALA A 458 0.62 20.51 -16.70
CA ALA A 458 -0.49 21.25 -17.26
C ALA A 458 -0.07 22.25 -18.37
N GLY A 459 1.23 22.38 -18.62
CA GLY A 459 1.77 23.29 -19.65
C GLY A 459 2.04 24.71 -19.15
N PHE A 460 2.07 24.91 -17.82
CA PHE A 460 2.39 26.19 -17.18
C PHE A 460 3.79 26.17 -16.58
N GLU A 461 4.44 27.31 -16.56
CA GLU A 461 5.73 27.48 -15.88
C GLU A 461 5.52 27.41 -14.35
N GLY A 462 6.00 26.35 -13.70
CA GLY A 462 5.79 26.09 -12.28
C GLY A 462 6.34 27.17 -11.36
N SER A 463 7.42 27.87 -11.78
CA SER A 463 7.99 29.00 -11.04
C SER A 463 7.04 30.21 -10.96
N ILE A 464 6.29 30.48 -12.02
CA ILE A 464 5.29 31.56 -12.07
C ILE A 464 4.12 31.23 -11.13
N VAL A 465 3.63 30.00 -11.17
CA VAL A 465 2.54 29.54 -10.31
C VAL A 465 2.93 29.68 -8.83
N VAL A 466 4.11 29.16 -8.46
CA VAL A 466 4.61 29.25 -7.08
C VAL A 466 4.83 30.71 -6.67
N GLY A 467 5.42 31.56 -7.52
CA GLY A 467 5.64 32.96 -7.24
C GLY A 467 4.33 33.71 -6.96
N LYS A 468 3.27 33.44 -7.74
CA LYS A 468 1.95 34.06 -7.52
C LYS A 468 1.30 33.59 -6.22
N LEU A 469 1.38 32.30 -5.91
CA LEU A 469 0.84 31.75 -4.66
C LEU A 469 1.61 32.23 -3.42
N ALA A 470 2.93 32.38 -3.52
CA ALA A 470 3.76 32.88 -2.43
C ALA A 470 3.41 34.33 -2.03
N GLY A 471 2.89 35.14 -2.97
CA GLY A 471 2.41 36.50 -2.71
C GLY A 471 1.03 36.57 -2.06
N SER A 472 0.31 35.48 -1.92
CA SER A 472 -1.01 35.43 -1.28
C SER A 472 -0.93 35.01 0.18
N ASN A 473 -1.65 35.73 1.05
CA ASN A 473 -1.81 35.39 2.46
C ASN A 473 -2.91 34.36 2.73
N ASP A 474 -3.69 34.03 1.71
CA ASP A 474 -4.73 33.01 1.83
C ASP A 474 -4.09 31.60 1.76
N HIS A 475 -4.26 30.85 2.83
CA HIS A 475 -3.69 29.51 2.96
C HIS A 475 -4.35 28.46 2.08
N ASN A 476 -5.61 28.68 1.71
CA ASN A 476 -6.38 27.77 0.87
C ASN A 476 -6.24 28.07 -0.61
N GLN A 477 -5.77 29.26 -0.97
CA GLN A 477 -5.59 29.63 -2.37
C GLN A 477 -4.54 28.74 -3.03
N GLY A 478 -4.93 28.10 -4.13
CA GLY A 478 -4.09 27.24 -4.96
C GLY A 478 -4.31 27.47 -6.44
N PHE A 479 -3.63 26.66 -7.25
CA PHE A 479 -3.78 26.62 -8.71
C PHE A 479 -4.49 25.33 -9.11
N ASP A 480 -5.72 25.45 -9.62
CA ASP A 480 -6.43 24.36 -10.26
C ASP A 480 -5.85 24.16 -11.66
N ALA A 481 -5.04 23.12 -11.81
CA ALA A 481 -4.39 22.78 -13.07
C ALA A 481 -5.38 22.21 -14.12
N GLN A 482 -6.58 21.78 -13.71
CA GLN A 482 -7.62 21.30 -14.63
C GLN A 482 -8.29 22.47 -15.35
N THR A 483 -8.71 23.51 -14.61
CA THR A 483 -9.40 24.69 -15.13
C THR A 483 -8.46 25.85 -15.42
N GLU A 484 -7.17 25.74 -15.06
CA GLU A 484 -6.13 26.75 -15.25
C GLU A 484 -6.39 28.05 -14.48
N THR A 485 -7.07 27.95 -13.35
CA THR A 485 -7.49 29.10 -12.53
C THR A 485 -6.94 29.03 -11.11
N TYR A 486 -6.90 30.20 -10.43
CA TYR A 486 -6.55 30.29 -9.03
C TYR A 486 -7.82 30.31 -8.19
N VAL A 487 -7.98 29.34 -7.30
CA VAL A 487 -9.21 29.11 -6.53
C VAL A 487 -8.89 28.83 -5.06
N ASP A 488 -9.91 28.93 -4.19
CA ASP A 488 -9.86 28.28 -2.88
C ASP A 488 -9.95 26.76 -3.11
N MET A 489 -8.89 26.03 -2.75
CA MET A 489 -8.78 24.59 -3.02
C MET A 489 -9.80 23.78 -2.21
N ILE A 490 -10.13 24.22 -0.99
CA ILE A 490 -11.10 23.54 -0.14
C ILE A 490 -12.52 23.73 -0.69
N GLU A 491 -12.89 24.96 -1.03
CA GLU A 491 -14.20 25.27 -1.62
C GLU A 491 -14.39 24.60 -2.99
N ALA A 492 -13.32 24.53 -3.78
CA ALA A 492 -13.32 23.82 -5.07
C ALA A 492 -13.31 22.29 -4.93
N GLY A 493 -13.19 21.76 -3.70
CA GLY A 493 -13.13 20.31 -3.45
C GLY A 493 -11.79 19.67 -3.84
N ILE A 494 -10.75 20.46 -4.13
CA ILE A 494 -9.41 19.98 -4.48
C ILE A 494 -8.62 19.79 -3.18
N VAL A 495 -8.72 18.61 -2.59
CA VAL A 495 -8.20 18.29 -1.27
C VAL A 495 -7.32 17.04 -1.31
N ASP A 496 -6.30 17.01 -0.47
CA ASP A 496 -5.44 15.85 -0.27
C ASP A 496 -5.58 15.34 1.18
N PRO A 497 -5.50 14.02 1.42
CA PRO A 497 -5.44 13.50 2.78
C PRO A 497 -4.15 13.93 3.49
N ALA A 498 -4.26 14.45 4.70
CA ALA A 498 -3.10 14.90 5.48
C ALA A 498 -2.08 13.77 5.71
N LYS A 499 -2.57 12.55 5.93
CA LYS A 499 -1.75 11.33 6.07
C LYS A 499 -0.90 11.08 4.83
N VAL A 500 -1.48 11.18 3.64
CA VAL A 500 -0.79 10.98 2.35
C VAL A 500 0.34 12.01 2.19
N VAL A 501 0.02 13.31 2.37
CA VAL A 501 0.98 14.40 2.17
C VAL A 501 2.17 14.31 3.15
N ARG A 502 1.89 14.05 4.45
CA ARG A 502 2.97 13.95 5.45
C ARG A 502 3.83 12.70 5.27
N THR A 503 3.21 11.55 4.94
CA THR A 503 3.93 10.29 4.72
C THR A 503 4.85 10.40 3.53
N ALA A 504 4.37 10.96 2.41
CA ALA A 504 5.17 11.23 1.23
C ALA A 504 6.42 12.07 1.56
N LEU A 505 6.28 13.11 2.38
CA LEU A 505 7.41 13.94 2.80
C LEU A 505 8.37 13.20 3.76
N GLN A 506 7.84 12.44 4.72
CA GLN A 506 8.65 11.70 5.70
C GLN A 506 9.50 10.62 5.01
N ASP A 507 8.90 9.83 4.13
CA ASP A 507 9.61 8.75 3.43
C ASP A 507 10.63 9.33 2.43
N ALA A 508 10.24 10.39 1.70
CA ALA A 508 11.16 11.12 0.82
C ALA A 508 12.36 11.70 1.57
N GLY A 509 12.12 12.37 2.69
CA GLY A 509 13.17 12.95 3.53
C GLY A 509 14.11 11.91 4.10
N SER A 510 13.56 10.81 4.62
CA SER A 510 14.33 9.71 5.21
C SER A 510 15.32 9.09 4.21
N ILE A 511 14.84 8.69 3.03
CA ILE A 511 15.67 8.03 2.03
C ILE A 511 16.64 9.01 1.36
N ALA A 512 16.18 10.21 1.00
CA ALA A 512 17.04 11.22 0.37
C ALA A 512 18.18 11.65 1.33
N ALA A 513 17.91 11.79 2.63
CA ALA A 513 18.92 12.08 3.64
C ALA A 513 19.98 10.96 3.77
N LEU A 514 19.57 9.68 3.64
CA LEU A 514 20.51 8.56 3.59
C LEU A 514 21.38 8.62 2.32
N LEU A 515 20.79 8.88 1.16
CA LEU A 515 21.51 8.99 -0.11
C LEU A 515 22.55 10.13 -0.09
N ILE A 516 22.24 11.26 0.53
CA ILE A 516 23.18 12.40 0.69
C ILE A 516 24.41 11.99 1.49
N THR A 517 24.27 11.11 2.48
CA THR A 517 25.39 10.64 3.33
C THR A 517 26.22 9.50 2.68
N ALA A 518 25.80 8.98 1.52
CA ALA A 518 26.53 7.91 0.85
C ALA A 518 27.85 8.41 0.26
N GLU A 519 28.96 7.73 0.57
CA GLU A 519 30.31 8.05 0.10
C GLU A 519 30.88 6.94 -0.80
N VAL A 520 30.45 5.70 -0.57
CA VAL A 520 30.97 4.52 -1.29
C VAL A 520 29.81 3.67 -1.79
N MET A 521 29.91 3.19 -3.02
CA MET A 521 29.02 2.21 -3.61
C MET A 521 29.77 0.94 -3.97
N ILE A 522 29.19 -0.22 -3.68
CA ILE A 522 29.79 -1.53 -3.92
C ILE A 522 28.80 -2.39 -4.73
N ALA A 523 29.20 -2.82 -5.92
CA ALA A 523 28.40 -3.67 -6.79
C ALA A 523 29.15 -4.96 -7.19
N ASP A 524 28.42 -6.01 -7.50
CA ASP A 524 29.00 -7.22 -8.10
C ASP A 524 29.47 -6.95 -9.54
N ILE A 525 30.69 -7.37 -9.87
CA ILE A 525 31.12 -7.39 -11.27
C ILE A 525 30.36 -8.54 -11.97
N PRO A 526 29.68 -8.30 -13.10
CA PRO A 526 29.07 -9.38 -13.87
C PRO A 526 30.10 -10.45 -14.20
N ALA A 527 29.78 -11.72 -13.99
CA ALA A 527 30.60 -12.80 -14.51
C ALA A 527 30.73 -12.57 -16.02
N ARG A 528 31.96 -12.42 -16.51
CA ARG A 528 32.17 -12.46 -17.97
C ARG A 528 31.67 -13.82 -18.43
N ASP A 529 30.67 -13.87 -19.27
CA ASP A 529 30.33 -15.07 -20.00
C ASP A 529 31.62 -15.50 -20.69
N SER A 530 32.19 -16.61 -20.20
CA SER A 530 33.27 -17.28 -20.92
C SER A 530 32.63 -17.73 -22.23
N ALA A 531 32.76 -16.88 -23.26
CA ALA A 531 32.49 -17.28 -24.62
C ALA A 531 33.17 -18.63 -24.77
N SER A 532 32.35 -19.66 -24.98
CA SER A 532 32.80 -20.99 -25.32
C SER A 532 33.75 -20.83 -26.51
N ALA A 533 35.05 -20.89 -26.23
CA ALA A 533 36.05 -21.09 -27.26
C ALA A 533 35.67 -22.43 -27.92
N GLY A 534 34.94 -22.32 -29.02
CA GLY A 534 34.68 -23.42 -29.92
C GLY A 534 36.01 -23.97 -30.38
N GLY A 535 36.43 -25.03 -29.74
CA GLY A 535 37.54 -25.83 -30.20
C GLY A 535 37.23 -26.38 -31.58
N ASN A 536 37.76 -25.72 -32.58
CA ASN A 536 37.91 -26.26 -33.92
C ASN A 536 38.96 -27.36 -33.83
N GLY A 537 38.52 -28.59 -33.58
CA GLY A 537 39.35 -29.79 -33.57
C GLY A 537 39.24 -30.55 -34.90
N GLY A 538 40.27 -30.39 -35.66
CA GLY A 538 40.62 -30.84 -36.95
C GLY A 538 40.15 -32.22 -37.43
N MET A 539 39.89 -32.23 -38.71
CA MET A 539 39.90 -33.37 -39.63
C MET A 539 41.11 -34.27 -39.39
N GLY A 540 40.90 -35.55 -39.28
CA GLY A 540 41.87 -36.62 -39.48
C GLY A 540 41.15 -37.74 -40.21
N GLY A 541 41.44 -37.78 -41.50
CA GLY A 541 40.93 -38.76 -42.44
C GLY A 541 41.63 -40.11 -42.39
N MET A 542 41.24 -40.94 -43.34
CA MET A 542 41.70 -42.26 -43.78
C MET A 542 41.03 -43.44 -43.08
N GLY A 543 40.37 -44.36 -43.73
CA GLY A 543 40.64 -44.96 -45.01
C GLY A 543 40.47 -46.46 -44.83
N TYR A 544 39.86 -47.05 -45.77
CA TYR A 544 39.52 -48.44 -46.07
C TYR A 544 38.10 -48.88 -45.70
#